data_bc85b4ac2175bb7171fd505bb8460528
#
_entry.id   bc85b4ac2175bb7171fd505bb8460528
#
_cell.length_a   1.000
_cell.length_b   1.000
_cell.length_c   1.000
_cell.angle_alpha   90.00
_cell.angle_beta   90.00
_cell.angle_gamma   90.00
#
_symmetry.space_group_name_H-M   'P 1'
#
loop_
_entity.id
_entity.type
_entity.pdbx_description
1 polymer ?
#
loop_
_entity_poly.entity_id
_entity_poly.type
_entity_poly.pdbx_seq_one_letter_code
_entity_poly.pdbx_strand_id
1 'polypeptide(L)'
;VVTSVSAAGTTTGGTTTYPVTIRIDDTGDLLPGMNATAEIEVSSASNALAVPNGSVVRGNYVLVTKDSPSAANAVQDMTAPDGYVYVKITTGTSDDDYIEVASGLQEGDTIAYDADAAEKQNASDSMEFMVGPGGSGGPGRGNGGPGGGGPGGGF
;
A
#
# COMPACT_ATOMS: atom_id res chain seq x y z
N VAL A 1 -19.19 -14.17 -12.81
CA VAL A 1 -19.30 -14.78 -11.47
C VAL A 1 -18.14 -15.71 -11.23
N VAL A 2 -17.49 -15.66 -10.04
CA VAL A 2 -16.48 -16.64 -9.63
C VAL A 2 -17.15 -17.99 -9.42
N THR A 3 -16.70 -19.03 -10.11
CA THR A 3 -17.28 -20.37 -10.02
C THR A 3 -16.41 -21.34 -9.22
N SER A 4 -15.11 -21.10 -9.16
CA SER A 4 -14.17 -21.95 -8.41
C SER A 4 -12.91 -21.18 -8.06
N VAL A 5 -12.40 -21.42 -6.85
CA VAL A 5 -11.08 -21.00 -6.39
C VAL A 5 -10.32 -22.26 -6.01
N SER A 6 -9.12 -22.47 -6.58
CA SER A 6 -8.29 -23.63 -6.23
C SER A 6 -7.70 -23.46 -4.84
N ALA A 7 -7.78 -24.50 -4.04
CA ALA A 7 -7.04 -24.55 -2.75
C ALA A 7 -5.56 -24.84 -2.92
N ALA A 8 -5.13 -25.30 -4.12
CA ALA A 8 -3.74 -25.55 -4.43
C ALA A 8 -3.13 -24.34 -5.14
N GLY A 9 -2.19 -23.69 -4.50
CA GLY A 9 -1.41 -22.58 -5.08
C GLY A 9 -0.14 -23.09 -5.75
N THR A 10 0.35 -22.34 -6.73
CA THR A 10 1.66 -22.54 -7.37
C THR A 10 2.58 -21.40 -6.98
N THR A 11 3.75 -21.73 -6.43
CA THR A 11 4.76 -20.74 -6.04
C THR A 11 5.83 -20.64 -7.12
N THR A 12 6.03 -19.44 -7.65
CA THR A 12 7.09 -19.14 -8.61
C THR A 12 7.75 -17.82 -8.20
N GLY A 13 9.07 -17.81 -8.06
CA GLY A 13 9.82 -16.60 -7.71
C GLY A 13 9.44 -15.97 -6.36
N GLY A 14 8.97 -16.76 -5.39
CA GLY A 14 8.53 -16.26 -4.08
C GLY A 14 7.07 -15.79 -4.01
N THR A 15 6.38 -15.72 -5.14
CA THR A 15 4.95 -15.38 -5.20
C THR A 15 4.10 -16.62 -5.37
N THR A 16 3.08 -16.78 -4.53
CA THR A 16 2.11 -17.88 -4.62
C THR A 16 0.85 -17.39 -5.30
N THR A 17 0.46 -18.06 -6.39
CA THR A 17 -0.77 -17.77 -7.13
C THR A 17 -1.77 -18.90 -6.99
N TYR A 18 -3.04 -18.56 -6.92
CA TYR A 18 -4.15 -19.51 -6.85
C TYR A 18 -5.02 -19.38 -8.10
N PRO A 19 -5.23 -20.46 -8.86
CA PRO A 19 -6.13 -20.43 -10.01
C PRO A 19 -7.57 -20.10 -9.59
N VAL A 20 -8.17 -19.12 -10.27
CA VAL A 20 -9.57 -18.74 -10.10
C VAL A 20 -10.27 -18.92 -11.43
N THR A 21 -11.43 -19.59 -11.42
CA THR A 21 -12.28 -19.76 -12.59
C THR A 21 -13.46 -18.79 -12.50
N ILE A 22 -13.59 -17.95 -13.52
CA ILE A 22 -14.66 -16.97 -13.63
C ILE A 22 -15.53 -17.33 -14.83
N ARG A 23 -16.84 -17.43 -14.63
CA ARG A 23 -17.80 -17.58 -15.72
C ARG A 23 -18.34 -16.21 -16.10
N ILE A 24 -18.29 -15.90 -17.39
CA ILE A 24 -18.88 -14.71 -18.00
C ILE A 24 -20.08 -15.19 -18.82
N ASP A 25 -21.28 -14.77 -18.45
CA ASP A 25 -22.53 -15.20 -19.09
C ASP A 25 -22.82 -14.40 -20.36
N ASP A 26 -22.41 -13.12 -20.40
CA ASP A 26 -22.46 -12.27 -21.58
C ASP A 26 -21.03 -11.91 -22.00
N THR A 27 -20.59 -12.51 -23.10
CA THR A 27 -19.21 -12.30 -23.58
C THR A 27 -19.08 -11.10 -24.50
N GLY A 28 -20.19 -10.53 -24.99
CA GLY A 28 -20.14 -9.40 -25.94
C GLY A 28 -19.13 -9.65 -27.06
N ASP A 29 -18.18 -8.75 -27.23
CA ASP A 29 -17.13 -8.81 -28.25
C ASP A 29 -15.86 -9.56 -27.80
N LEU A 30 -15.89 -10.29 -26.69
CA LEU A 30 -14.75 -11.06 -26.21
C LEU A 30 -14.45 -12.26 -27.11
N LEU A 31 -13.19 -12.37 -27.52
CA LEU A 31 -12.68 -13.45 -28.35
C LEU A 31 -11.73 -14.36 -27.57
N PRO A 32 -11.69 -15.67 -27.87
CA PRO A 32 -10.70 -16.56 -27.30
C PRO A 32 -9.26 -16.09 -27.60
N GLY A 33 -8.42 -16.08 -26.59
CA GLY A 33 -7.03 -15.63 -26.69
C GLY A 33 -6.81 -14.16 -26.32
N MET A 34 -7.86 -13.40 -26.00
CA MET A 34 -7.70 -12.06 -25.43
C MET A 34 -7.20 -12.13 -23.98
N ASN A 35 -6.35 -11.18 -23.61
CA ASN A 35 -5.99 -10.96 -22.20
C ASN A 35 -7.12 -10.19 -21.52
N ALA A 36 -7.41 -10.55 -20.27
CA ALA A 36 -8.40 -9.88 -19.44
C ALA A 36 -7.83 -9.70 -18.02
N THR A 37 -8.22 -8.61 -17.40
CA THR A 37 -8.00 -8.39 -15.96
C THR A 37 -9.34 -8.52 -15.27
N ALA A 38 -9.39 -9.24 -14.17
CA ALA A 38 -10.58 -9.38 -13.34
C ALA A 38 -10.33 -8.76 -11.97
N GLU A 39 -11.21 -7.86 -11.58
CA GLU A 39 -11.27 -7.33 -10.24
C GLU A 39 -12.29 -8.14 -9.43
N ILE A 40 -11.87 -8.64 -8.28
CA ILE A 40 -12.69 -9.48 -7.42
C ILE A 40 -12.94 -8.73 -6.12
N GLU A 41 -14.15 -8.20 -5.97
CA GLU A 41 -14.59 -7.59 -4.73
C GLU A 41 -14.78 -8.67 -3.66
N VAL A 42 -13.93 -8.66 -2.64
CA VAL A 42 -13.96 -9.63 -1.54
C VAL A 42 -14.75 -9.15 -0.35
N SER A 43 -14.95 -7.83 -0.25
CA SER A 43 -15.71 -7.17 0.82
C SER A 43 -16.22 -5.84 0.31
N SER A 44 -17.42 -5.45 0.72
CA SER A 44 -17.95 -4.10 0.50
C SER A 44 -18.70 -3.63 1.72
N ALA A 45 -18.60 -2.34 2.03
CA ALA A 45 -19.36 -1.67 3.06
C ALA A 45 -20.29 -0.64 2.40
N SER A 46 -21.60 -0.78 2.63
CA SER A 46 -22.59 0.17 2.13
C SER A 46 -22.95 1.17 3.21
N ASN A 47 -23.07 2.45 2.84
CA ASN A 47 -23.38 3.56 3.78
C ASN A 47 -22.35 3.67 4.93
N ALA A 48 -21.10 3.32 4.67
CA ALA A 48 -20.03 3.44 5.65
C ALA A 48 -19.41 4.83 5.60
N LEU A 49 -19.01 5.34 6.75
CA LEU A 49 -18.13 6.49 6.82
C LEU A 49 -16.73 6.04 6.45
N ALA A 50 -16.11 6.69 5.50
CA ALA A 50 -14.76 6.35 5.05
C ALA A 50 -13.86 7.59 5.07
N VAL A 51 -12.58 7.35 5.34
CA VAL A 51 -11.54 8.40 5.33
C VAL A 51 -10.37 7.93 4.47
N PRO A 52 -9.61 8.84 3.85
CA PRO A 52 -8.39 8.47 3.13
C PRO A 52 -7.42 7.70 4.02
N ASN A 53 -6.78 6.65 3.48
CA ASN A 53 -5.82 5.83 4.22
C ASN A 53 -4.72 6.66 4.90
N GLY A 54 -4.22 7.71 4.22
CA GLY A 54 -3.21 8.62 4.76
C GLY A 54 -3.67 9.50 5.93
N SER A 55 -4.97 9.55 6.23
CA SER A 55 -5.50 10.31 7.35
C SER A 55 -5.43 9.56 8.68
N VAL A 56 -5.26 8.24 8.63
CA VAL A 56 -5.19 7.39 9.82
C VAL A 56 -3.74 7.28 10.28
N VAL A 57 -3.43 7.88 11.40
CA VAL A 57 -2.10 7.79 11.99
C VAL A 57 -1.97 6.57 12.90
N ARG A 58 -0.71 6.21 13.24
CA ARG A 58 -0.39 5.04 14.05
C ARG A 58 -1.24 4.97 15.33
N GLY A 59 -1.86 3.82 15.56
CA GLY A 59 -2.73 3.59 16.73
C GLY A 59 -4.20 3.87 16.46
N ASN A 60 -4.58 4.02 15.19
CA ASN A 60 -5.96 4.28 14.73
C ASN A 60 -6.49 5.64 15.26
N TYR A 61 -5.72 6.69 15.03
CA TYR A 61 -6.14 8.05 15.33
C TYR A 61 -6.32 8.84 14.05
N VAL A 62 -7.26 9.79 14.07
CA VAL A 62 -7.49 10.77 13.01
C VAL A 62 -7.40 12.16 13.61
N LEU A 63 -6.81 13.08 12.86
CA LEU A 63 -6.72 14.48 13.25
C LEU A 63 -7.96 15.22 12.75
N VAL A 64 -8.78 15.73 13.66
CA VAL A 64 -9.99 16.50 13.33
C VAL A 64 -9.87 17.95 13.83
N THR A 65 -10.60 18.86 13.22
CA THR A 65 -10.66 20.24 13.72
C THR A 65 -11.41 20.30 15.04
N LYS A 66 -11.07 21.25 15.89
CA LYS A 66 -11.73 21.44 17.21
C LYS A 66 -13.22 21.74 17.10
N ASP A 67 -13.67 22.23 15.94
CA ASP A 67 -15.07 22.56 15.66
C ASP A 67 -15.87 21.35 15.14
N SER A 68 -15.19 20.23 14.89
CA SER A 68 -15.83 18.99 14.41
C SER A 68 -16.69 18.35 15.49
N PRO A 69 -17.83 17.73 15.12
CA PRO A 69 -18.70 17.00 16.05
C PRO A 69 -17.96 15.99 16.93
N SER A 70 -17.00 15.25 16.33
CA SER A 70 -16.24 14.23 17.07
C SER A 70 -15.09 14.79 17.92
N ALA A 71 -14.83 16.10 17.90
CA ALA A 71 -13.80 16.71 18.75
C ALA A 71 -14.08 16.54 20.26
N ALA A 72 -15.32 16.30 20.63
CA ALA A 72 -15.69 15.98 22.02
C ALA A 72 -15.06 14.65 22.52
N ASN A 73 -14.69 13.75 21.59
CA ASN A 73 -14.04 12.47 21.87
C ASN A 73 -12.50 12.56 21.77
N ALA A 74 -11.94 13.76 21.87
CA ALA A 74 -10.51 14.00 21.75
C ALA A 74 -9.70 13.22 22.80
N VAL A 75 -8.59 12.65 22.35
CA VAL A 75 -7.65 11.95 23.24
C VAL A 75 -6.78 13.00 23.94
N GLN A 76 -6.79 12.97 25.28
CA GLN A 76 -6.13 13.97 26.11
C GLN A 76 -4.59 13.79 26.19
N ASP A 77 -4.11 12.58 25.96
CA ASP A 77 -2.70 12.22 26.11
C ASP A 77 -1.86 12.50 24.84
N MET A 78 -2.48 13.07 23.79
CA MET A 78 -1.80 13.38 22.53
C MET A 78 -1.79 14.88 22.27
N THR A 79 -0.61 15.42 21.98
CA THR A 79 -0.48 16.81 21.54
C THR A 79 -0.75 16.91 20.04
N ALA A 80 -1.80 17.62 19.69
CA ALA A 80 -2.16 17.93 18.30
C ALA A 80 -1.68 19.34 17.91
N PRO A 81 -1.54 19.62 16.60
CA PRO A 81 -1.32 20.98 16.10
C PRO A 81 -2.44 21.94 16.52
N ASP A 82 -2.14 23.24 16.53
CA ASP A 82 -3.13 24.26 16.86
C ASP A 82 -4.36 24.18 15.95
N GLY A 83 -5.54 24.23 16.56
CA GLY A 83 -6.81 24.11 15.87
C GLY A 83 -7.32 22.68 15.66
N TYR A 84 -6.52 21.67 16.03
CA TYR A 84 -6.84 20.26 15.83
C TYR A 84 -6.83 19.46 17.12
N VAL A 85 -7.42 18.28 17.07
CA VAL A 85 -7.39 17.27 18.14
C VAL A 85 -7.32 15.87 17.51
N TYR A 86 -6.70 14.93 18.22
CA TYR A 86 -6.72 13.52 17.83
C TYR A 86 -7.95 12.83 18.37
N VAL A 87 -8.65 12.10 17.51
CA VAL A 87 -9.76 11.25 17.86
C VAL A 87 -9.41 9.81 17.56
N LYS A 88 -9.63 8.92 18.51
CA LYS A 88 -9.42 7.49 18.32
C LYS A 88 -10.60 6.90 17.53
N ILE A 89 -10.28 6.13 16.49
CA ILE A 89 -11.26 5.48 15.65
C ILE A 89 -11.17 3.95 15.75
N THR A 90 -12.22 3.28 15.34
CA THR A 90 -12.21 1.86 15.01
C THR A 90 -12.37 1.73 13.51
N THR A 91 -11.47 1.02 12.88
CA THR A 91 -11.46 0.83 11.43
C THR A 91 -12.20 -0.47 11.06
N GLY A 92 -12.84 -0.46 9.90
CA GLY A 92 -13.44 -1.62 9.26
C GLY A 92 -12.64 -2.08 8.04
N THR A 93 -13.34 -2.31 6.93
CA THR A 93 -12.76 -2.69 5.64
C THR A 93 -11.96 -1.53 5.04
N SER A 94 -10.90 -1.83 4.31
CA SER A 94 -10.11 -0.84 3.58
C SER A 94 -9.86 -1.29 2.15
N ASP A 95 -9.70 -0.32 1.25
CA ASP A 95 -9.16 -0.49 -0.09
C ASP A 95 -7.83 0.29 -0.22
N ASP A 96 -7.36 0.50 -1.45
CA ASP A 96 -6.09 1.17 -1.73
C ASP A 96 -6.11 2.67 -1.33
N ASP A 97 -7.28 3.31 -1.35
CA ASP A 97 -7.43 4.75 -1.16
C ASP A 97 -8.10 5.11 0.17
N TYR A 98 -9.06 4.30 0.62
CA TYR A 98 -9.92 4.60 1.75
C TYR A 98 -9.98 3.48 2.77
N ILE A 99 -10.24 3.86 4.02
CA ILE A 99 -10.51 2.95 5.13
C ILE A 99 -11.85 3.30 5.76
N GLU A 100 -12.67 2.28 5.98
CA GLU A 100 -13.93 2.40 6.69
C GLU A 100 -13.70 2.77 8.15
N VAL A 101 -14.49 3.70 8.66
CA VAL A 101 -14.54 4.08 10.07
C VAL A 101 -15.81 3.52 10.70
N ALA A 102 -15.66 2.44 11.46
CA ALA A 102 -16.77 1.81 12.14
C ALA A 102 -17.24 2.63 13.35
N SER A 103 -16.35 3.40 13.97
CA SER A 103 -16.70 4.29 15.09
C SER A 103 -15.60 5.32 15.35
N GLY A 104 -15.95 6.39 16.06
CA GLY A 104 -15.05 7.46 16.50
C GLY A 104 -15.23 8.77 15.75
N LEU A 105 -15.61 8.74 14.49
CA LEU A 105 -15.97 9.92 13.70
C LEU A 105 -17.46 9.98 13.40
N GLN A 106 -17.90 11.16 12.98
CA GLN A 106 -19.27 11.42 12.56
C GLN A 106 -19.28 12.11 11.20
N GLU A 107 -20.38 11.99 10.48
CA GLU A 107 -20.60 12.75 9.27
C GLU A 107 -20.56 14.26 9.57
N GLY A 108 -19.83 15.00 8.74
CA GLY A 108 -19.59 16.44 8.94
C GLY A 108 -18.30 16.76 9.71
N ASP A 109 -17.55 15.78 10.17
CA ASP A 109 -16.21 16.02 10.72
C ASP A 109 -15.26 16.53 9.62
N THR A 110 -14.46 17.52 9.98
CA THR A 110 -13.38 18.00 9.11
C THR A 110 -12.07 17.39 9.59
N ILE A 111 -11.48 16.55 8.73
CA ILE A 111 -10.20 15.88 9.02
C ILE A 111 -9.05 16.60 8.34
N ALA A 112 -7.86 16.52 8.94
CA ALA A 112 -6.61 16.98 8.34
C ALA A 112 -5.66 15.81 8.17
N TYR A 113 -5.01 15.73 7.02
CA TYR A 113 -3.98 14.75 6.73
C TYR A 113 -2.98 15.31 5.72
N ASP A 114 -1.80 14.70 5.69
CA ASP A 114 -0.76 15.04 4.73
C ASP A 114 -1.00 14.24 3.44
N ALA A 115 -1.49 14.92 2.41
CA ALA A 115 -1.77 14.29 1.11
C ALA A 115 -0.50 13.74 0.44
N ASP A 116 0.64 14.41 0.62
CA ASP A 116 1.93 13.96 0.07
C ASP A 116 2.44 12.69 0.77
N ALA A 117 2.09 12.49 2.03
CA ALA A 117 2.40 11.27 2.76
C ALA A 117 1.54 10.08 2.29
N ALA A 118 0.28 10.33 1.94
CA ALA A 118 -0.62 9.32 1.39
C ALA A 118 -0.14 8.82 0.01
N GLU A 119 0.27 9.74 -0.87
CA GLU A 119 0.82 9.37 -2.19
C GLU A 119 2.13 8.58 -2.09
N LYS A 120 2.97 8.86 -1.10
CA LYS A 120 4.23 8.13 -0.88
C LYS A 120 3.99 6.70 -0.39
N GLN A 121 2.96 6.45 0.38
CA GLN A 121 2.60 5.10 0.82
C GLN A 121 2.14 4.25 -0.38
N ASN A 122 1.26 4.77 -1.22
CA ASN A 122 0.83 4.09 -2.44
C ASN A 122 1.97 3.88 -3.44
N ALA A 123 2.90 4.84 -3.56
CA ALA A 123 4.07 4.70 -4.42
C ALA A 123 5.06 3.64 -3.92
N SER A 124 5.19 3.43 -2.62
CA SER A 124 6.07 2.43 -2.04
C SER A 124 5.56 1.02 -2.27
N ASP A 125 4.26 0.79 -2.15
CA ASP A 125 3.63 -0.50 -2.45
C ASP A 125 3.72 -0.83 -3.95
N SER A 126 3.59 0.17 -4.82
CA SER A 126 3.71 -0.01 -6.26
C SER A 126 5.14 -0.30 -6.73
N MET A 127 6.17 0.15 -6.00
CA MET A 127 7.57 -0.10 -6.35
C MET A 127 8.05 -1.50 -5.95
N GLU A 128 7.48 -2.12 -4.96
CA GLU A 128 7.88 -3.47 -4.53
C GLU A 128 7.48 -4.55 -5.55
N PHE A 129 6.47 -4.27 -6.39
CA PHE A 129 6.04 -5.17 -7.46
C PHE A 129 6.90 -5.08 -8.74
N MET A 130 7.76 -4.03 -8.89
CA MET A 130 8.58 -3.83 -10.11
C MET A 130 10.02 -4.34 -10.01
N VAL A 131 10.42 -5.02 -8.95
CA VAL A 131 11.73 -5.70 -8.90
C VAL A 131 11.62 -7.06 -9.60
N GLY A 132 11.64 -7.02 -10.93
CA GLY A 132 11.80 -8.21 -11.76
C GLY A 132 13.19 -8.83 -11.54
N PRO A 133 13.30 -10.18 -11.52
CA PRO A 133 14.58 -10.85 -11.44
C PRO A 133 15.30 -10.78 -12.78
N GLY A 134 16.29 -9.91 -12.88
CA GLY A 134 17.09 -9.86 -14.10
C GLY A 134 18.19 -8.82 -14.07
N GLY A 135 19.36 -9.19 -13.60
CA GLY A 135 20.54 -8.37 -13.78
C GLY A 135 21.70 -8.67 -12.84
N SER A 136 22.18 -9.91 -12.83
CA SER A 136 23.51 -10.20 -12.30
C SER A 136 24.56 -9.71 -13.31
N GLY A 137 24.91 -8.44 -13.20
CA GLY A 137 26.07 -7.85 -13.85
C GLY A 137 27.03 -7.36 -12.77
N GLY A 138 27.86 -8.26 -12.25
CA GLY A 138 28.93 -7.88 -11.35
C GLY A 138 29.97 -7.02 -12.09
N PRO A 139 30.37 -5.86 -11.52
CA PRO A 139 31.51 -5.16 -12.04
C PRO A 139 32.79 -5.92 -11.70
N GLY A 140 33.46 -6.43 -12.73
CA GLY A 140 34.78 -7.01 -12.61
C GLY A 140 35.74 -5.98 -12.00
N ARG A 141 36.26 -6.28 -10.84
CA ARG A 141 37.42 -5.60 -10.28
C ARG A 141 38.63 -5.97 -11.09
N GLY A 142 39.07 -5.13 -12.03
CA GLY A 142 40.39 -5.09 -12.60
C GLY A 142 41.39 -4.57 -11.57
N ASN A 143 42.09 -5.50 -10.91
CA ASN A 143 43.23 -5.15 -10.06
C ASN A 143 44.46 -5.01 -10.94
N GLY A 144 44.71 -3.78 -11.43
CA GLY A 144 45.96 -3.40 -12.07
C GLY A 144 46.89 -2.76 -11.04
N GLY A 145 47.72 -3.54 -10.41
CA GLY A 145 48.79 -3.01 -9.57
C GLY A 145 49.93 -2.42 -10.45
N PRO A 146 50.45 -1.23 -10.14
CA PRO A 146 51.64 -0.73 -10.80
C PRO A 146 52.91 -1.36 -10.22
N GLY A 147 53.68 -2.02 -11.08
CA GLY A 147 55.02 -2.47 -10.77
C GLY A 147 55.95 -1.28 -10.48
N GLY A 148 56.43 -1.17 -9.28
CA GLY A 148 57.52 -0.28 -8.90
C GLY A 148 58.85 -1.00 -8.99
N GLY A 149 59.62 -0.71 -10.05
CA GLY A 149 61.03 -1.06 -10.11
C GLY A 149 61.84 -0.14 -9.22
N GLY A 150 62.60 -0.70 -8.34
CA GLY A 150 63.66 0.01 -7.59
C GLY A 150 65.00 -0.40 -8.14
N PRO A 151 65.90 0.52 -8.40
CA PRO A 151 67.24 0.20 -8.87
C PRO A 151 68.20 -0.16 -7.72
N GLY A 152 69.21 -0.98 -8.11
CA GLY A 152 70.25 -1.49 -7.29
C GLY A 152 71.31 -0.45 -6.81
N GLY A 153 72.27 -0.94 -6.16
CA GLY A 153 73.52 -0.35 -5.69
C GLY A 153 73.93 -1.11 -4.42
N GLY A 154 74.90 -1.88 -4.36
CA GLY A 154 76.29 -1.62 -4.65
C GLY A 154 77.08 -1.62 -3.42
N PHE A 155 77.98 -2.51 -3.33
CA PHE A 155 78.99 -2.85 -2.35
C PHE A 155 78.62 -3.86 -1.29
#